data_d00ffef8b4b411d5f4b8dd88e05fe371
#
_entry.id   d00ffef8b4b411d5f4b8dd88e05fe371
#
_cell.length_a   1.000
_cell.length_b   1.000
_cell.length_c   1.000
_cell.angle_alpha   90.00
_cell.angle_beta   90.00
_cell.angle_gamma   90.00
#
_symmetry.space_group_name_H-M   'P 1'
#
loop_
_entity.id
_entity.type
_entity.pdbx_description
1 polymer ?
#
loop_
_entity_poly.entity_id
_entity_poly.type
_entity_poly.pdbx_seq_one_letter_code
_entity_poly.pdbx_strand_id
1 'polypeptide(L)'
;MAKNRTAVVSVVQCSPKLFDTDKTVAEVCRLTAESGKNGADLVLFPEAYVGGYPWGLAFGTSVGGRTEAGRSIWQNYWDCAINIPGRHTKLMAEAAKKAGVYLVVGVIERDSTYSSGTLFCTLIYFSPNGQILGKHRKLKPTAAERLIWGEGDGSTLTTVDTPFGCVGGLICWENYMPLARMAMYGKGVAIYLAPTADARDRWQSTLRHIALEGRCFVLGCNQYVTKDMYPRDMDIEGDLGSWPETLCRGGSAIYDPAGECLEGPLYDKTGILTA
;
A
#
# COMPACT_ATOMS: atom_id res chain seq x y z
N MET A 1 25.04 -22.86 11.28
CA MET A 1 25.21 -22.14 10.01
C MET A 1 23.85 -21.82 9.44
N ALA A 2 23.49 -20.54 9.32
CA ALA A 2 22.25 -20.15 8.67
C ALA A 2 22.32 -20.62 7.21
N LYS A 3 21.38 -21.46 6.77
CA LYS A 3 21.24 -21.78 5.35
C LYS A 3 21.01 -20.45 4.60
N ASN A 4 21.81 -20.15 3.58
CA ASN A 4 21.51 -19.10 2.63
C ASN A 4 20.09 -19.35 2.11
N ARG A 5 19.13 -18.52 2.54
CA ARG A 5 17.73 -18.62 2.12
C ARG A 5 17.52 -17.52 1.10
N THR A 6 17.28 -17.91 -0.11
CA THR A 6 16.83 -17.02 -1.19
C THR A 6 15.32 -16.89 -1.10
N ALA A 7 14.78 -15.70 -1.30
CA ALA A 7 13.35 -15.45 -1.47
C ALA A 7 13.13 -14.78 -2.81
N VAL A 8 12.08 -15.17 -3.50
CA VAL A 8 11.59 -14.45 -4.68
C VAL A 8 10.50 -13.48 -4.23
N VAL A 9 10.68 -12.19 -4.49
CA VAL A 9 9.72 -11.16 -4.13
C VAL A 9 9.06 -10.57 -5.36
N SER A 10 7.77 -10.29 -5.28
CA SER A 10 7.00 -9.60 -6.32
C SER A 10 6.45 -8.28 -5.80
N VAL A 11 6.73 -7.19 -6.51
CA VAL A 11 6.17 -5.86 -6.28
C VAL A 11 5.18 -5.56 -7.39
N VAL A 12 3.92 -5.40 -7.04
CA VAL A 12 2.82 -5.28 -7.99
C VAL A 12 2.46 -3.81 -8.20
N GLN A 13 2.91 -3.20 -9.30
CA GLN A 13 2.47 -1.88 -9.72
C GLN A 13 1.21 -2.00 -10.56
N CYS A 14 0.08 -1.66 -9.97
CA CYS A 14 -1.21 -1.75 -10.66
C CYS A 14 -2.16 -0.63 -10.25
N SER A 15 -3.25 -0.49 -11.00
CA SER A 15 -4.30 0.48 -10.74
C SER A 15 -5.44 -0.20 -9.98
N PRO A 16 -5.92 0.40 -8.89
CA PRO A 16 -7.17 -0.06 -8.28
C PRO A 16 -8.35 0.18 -9.24
N LYS A 17 -9.42 -0.54 -9.06
CA LYS A 17 -10.72 -0.16 -9.62
C LYS A 17 -11.32 0.87 -8.66
N LEU A 18 -11.07 2.16 -8.94
CA LEU A 18 -11.48 3.26 -8.08
C LEU A 18 -12.99 3.18 -7.81
N PHE A 19 -13.37 3.31 -6.55
CA PHE A 19 -14.75 3.18 -6.04
C PHE A 19 -15.43 1.81 -6.29
N ASP A 20 -14.63 0.76 -6.58
CA ASP A 20 -15.12 -0.61 -6.70
C ASP A 20 -14.19 -1.57 -5.94
N THR A 21 -14.49 -1.74 -4.66
CA THR A 21 -13.69 -2.58 -3.77
C THR A 21 -13.70 -4.05 -4.15
N ASP A 22 -14.85 -4.56 -4.61
CA ASP A 22 -14.98 -5.97 -4.98
C ASP A 22 -14.12 -6.31 -6.20
N LYS A 23 -14.13 -5.48 -7.23
CA LYS A 23 -13.26 -5.65 -8.40
C LYS A 23 -11.79 -5.46 -8.04
N THR A 24 -11.47 -4.52 -7.16
CA THR A 24 -10.07 -4.31 -6.72
C THR A 24 -9.56 -5.53 -5.96
N VAL A 25 -10.35 -6.11 -5.04
CA VAL A 25 -9.98 -7.33 -4.32
C VAL A 25 -9.88 -8.54 -5.25
N ALA A 26 -10.76 -8.66 -6.24
CA ALA A 26 -10.64 -9.70 -7.27
C ALA A 26 -9.31 -9.59 -8.04
N GLU A 27 -8.87 -8.35 -8.35
CA GLU A 27 -7.59 -8.11 -9.01
C GLU A 27 -6.39 -8.43 -8.08
N VAL A 28 -6.47 -8.09 -6.77
CA VAL A 28 -5.47 -8.55 -5.78
C VAL A 28 -5.35 -10.07 -5.82
N CYS A 29 -6.46 -10.79 -5.77
CA CYS A 29 -6.46 -12.25 -5.80
C CYS A 29 -5.86 -12.81 -7.09
N ARG A 30 -6.18 -12.22 -8.24
CA ARG A 30 -5.67 -12.63 -9.56
C ARG A 30 -4.15 -12.43 -9.66
N LEU A 31 -3.66 -11.22 -9.31
CA LEU A 31 -2.24 -10.87 -9.38
C LEU A 31 -1.40 -11.63 -8.34
N THR A 32 -1.97 -11.92 -7.16
CA THR A 32 -1.35 -12.80 -6.17
C THR A 32 -1.16 -14.21 -6.72
N ALA A 33 -2.19 -14.77 -7.38
CA ALA A 33 -2.08 -16.09 -8.00
C ALA A 33 -1.07 -16.11 -9.16
N GLU A 34 -1.00 -15.04 -9.95
CA GLU A 34 -0.02 -14.86 -11.02
C GLU A 34 1.41 -14.82 -10.46
N SER A 35 1.65 -14.00 -9.44
CA SER A 35 2.95 -13.90 -8.76
C SER A 35 3.39 -15.24 -8.16
N GLY A 36 2.47 -15.95 -7.49
CA GLY A 36 2.77 -17.29 -6.92
C GLY A 36 3.10 -18.32 -8.00
N LYS A 37 2.43 -18.32 -9.17
CA LYS A 37 2.78 -19.18 -10.31
C LYS A 37 4.18 -18.88 -10.86
N ASN A 38 4.63 -17.63 -10.75
CA ASN A 38 5.96 -17.18 -11.14
C ASN A 38 7.02 -17.41 -10.04
N GLY A 39 6.65 -18.12 -8.97
CA GLY A 39 7.57 -18.54 -7.92
C GLY A 39 7.78 -17.54 -6.78
N ALA A 40 6.95 -16.51 -6.67
CA ALA A 40 7.08 -15.54 -5.58
C ALA A 40 6.82 -16.18 -4.21
N ASP A 41 7.66 -15.83 -3.22
CA ASP A 41 7.46 -16.13 -1.79
C ASP A 41 6.73 -15.00 -1.07
N LEU A 42 6.94 -13.75 -1.53
CA LEU A 42 6.34 -12.53 -0.98
C LEU A 42 5.78 -11.67 -2.10
N VAL A 43 4.55 -11.19 -1.94
CA VAL A 43 3.87 -10.29 -2.88
C VAL A 43 3.45 -9.01 -2.15
N LEU A 44 3.85 -7.85 -2.68
CA LEU A 44 3.53 -6.53 -2.14
C LEU A 44 2.65 -5.74 -3.10
N PHE A 45 1.54 -5.20 -2.58
CA PHE A 45 0.65 -4.25 -3.25
C PHE A 45 0.84 -2.83 -2.72
N PRO A 46 0.44 -1.78 -3.49
CA PRO A 46 0.64 -0.39 -3.12
C PRO A 46 -0.10 0.08 -1.86
N GLU A 47 0.28 1.27 -1.37
CA GLU A 47 -0.47 2.03 -0.37
C GLU A 47 -1.92 2.25 -0.80
N ALA A 48 -2.87 2.10 0.14
CA ALA A 48 -4.30 2.39 -0.07
C ALA A 48 -4.89 1.76 -1.34
N TYR A 49 -4.37 0.61 -1.78
CA TYR A 49 -4.78 -0.02 -3.02
C TYR A 49 -6.24 -0.48 -2.96
N VAL A 50 -6.62 -1.22 -1.91
CA VAL A 50 -8.01 -1.60 -1.67
C VAL A 50 -8.73 -0.45 -0.96
N GLY A 51 -9.76 0.08 -1.55
CA GLY A 51 -10.45 1.31 -1.17
C GLY A 51 -10.04 2.52 -2.01
N GLY A 52 -8.84 2.47 -2.62
CA GLY A 52 -8.29 3.49 -3.51
C GLY A 52 -7.60 4.65 -2.77
N TYR A 53 -6.48 5.12 -3.30
CA TYR A 53 -5.92 6.41 -2.89
C TYR A 53 -6.72 7.53 -3.59
N PRO A 54 -7.26 8.51 -2.86
CA PRO A 54 -8.23 9.47 -3.41
C PRO A 54 -7.54 10.63 -4.12
N TRP A 55 -6.79 10.35 -5.17
CA TRP A 55 -6.04 11.32 -5.97
C TRP A 55 -6.90 12.51 -6.37
N GLY A 56 -6.46 13.73 -5.99
CA GLY A 56 -7.08 14.99 -6.37
C GLY A 56 -8.42 15.31 -5.67
N LEU A 57 -9.01 14.38 -4.92
CA LEU A 57 -10.30 14.61 -4.29
C LEU A 57 -10.18 15.47 -3.04
N ALA A 58 -10.99 16.53 -2.98
CA ALA A 58 -11.10 17.42 -1.83
C ALA A 58 -12.30 17.08 -0.93
N PHE A 59 -13.21 16.21 -1.36
CA PHE A 59 -14.45 15.87 -0.64
C PHE A 59 -15.30 17.10 -0.26
N GLY A 60 -15.24 18.15 -1.08
CA GLY A 60 -15.92 19.42 -0.86
C GLY A 60 -15.56 20.12 0.44
N THR A 61 -14.37 19.80 1.02
CA THR A 61 -13.97 20.35 2.32
C THR A 61 -13.22 21.67 2.17
N SER A 62 -13.58 22.64 3.02
CA SER A 62 -12.82 23.86 3.28
C SER A 62 -12.92 24.18 4.76
N VAL A 63 -12.01 25.00 5.28
CA VAL A 63 -12.10 25.43 6.68
C VAL A 63 -13.42 26.17 6.89
N GLY A 64 -14.24 25.67 7.81
CA GLY A 64 -15.56 26.23 8.12
C GLY A 64 -16.71 25.75 7.23
N GLY A 65 -16.47 24.90 6.23
CA GLY A 65 -17.55 24.44 5.33
C GLY A 65 -17.33 23.07 4.70
N ARG A 66 -18.43 22.51 4.20
CA ARG A 66 -18.48 21.29 3.37
C ARG A 66 -19.65 21.41 2.39
N THR A 67 -19.47 20.91 1.18
CA THR A 67 -20.55 20.84 0.18
C THR A 67 -21.34 19.54 0.30
N GLU A 68 -22.59 19.53 -0.19
CA GLU A 68 -23.41 18.31 -0.23
C GLU A 68 -22.82 17.28 -1.21
N ALA A 69 -22.37 17.70 -2.38
CA ALA A 69 -21.69 16.84 -3.35
C ALA A 69 -20.45 16.18 -2.72
N GLY A 70 -19.64 16.97 -1.99
CA GLY A 70 -18.47 16.44 -1.29
C GLY A 70 -18.81 15.42 -0.21
N ARG A 71 -19.94 15.56 0.48
CA ARG A 71 -20.45 14.56 1.45
C ARG A 71 -20.82 13.26 0.76
N SER A 72 -21.44 13.33 -0.42
CA SER A 72 -21.80 12.15 -1.22
C SER A 72 -20.56 11.41 -1.70
N ILE A 73 -19.54 12.12 -2.19
CA ILE A 73 -18.24 11.52 -2.58
C ILE A 73 -17.56 10.87 -1.36
N TRP A 74 -17.60 11.54 -0.20
CA TRP A 74 -17.09 10.98 1.04
C TRP A 74 -17.80 9.68 1.44
N GLN A 75 -19.13 9.64 1.34
CA GLN A 75 -19.91 8.44 1.63
C GLN A 75 -19.49 7.27 0.71
N ASN A 76 -19.38 7.52 -0.59
CA ASN A 76 -18.92 6.52 -1.56
C ASN A 76 -17.51 6.02 -1.20
N TYR A 77 -16.61 6.91 -0.80
CA TYR A 77 -15.27 6.54 -0.39
C TYR A 77 -15.28 5.70 0.90
N TRP A 78 -16.10 6.08 1.88
CA TRP A 78 -16.28 5.33 3.11
C TRP A 78 -16.86 3.93 2.85
N ASP A 79 -17.76 3.78 1.90
CA ASP A 79 -18.33 2.50 1.49
C ASP A 79 -17.28 1.58 0.85
N CYS A 80 -16.27 2.15 0.19
CA CYS A 80 -15.14 1.41 -0.38
C CYS A 80 -14.13 0.90 0.65
N ALA A 81 -14.14 1.40 1.88
CA ALA A 81 -13.27 0.94 2.94
C ALA A 81 -13.67 -0.45 3.44
N ILE A 82 -12.69 -1.22 3.93
CA ILE A 82 -12.90 -2.59 4.38
C ILE A 82 -12.77 -2.72 5.90
N ASN A 83 -13.47 -3.70 6.47
CA ASN A 83 -13.27 -4.11 7.85
C ASN A 83 -12.12 -5.13 7.95
N ILE A 84 -11.33 -5.04 9.02
CA ILE A 84 -10.26 -5.99 9.34
C ILE A 84 -10.50 -6.57 10.75
N PRO A 85 -10.87 -7.87 10.87
CA PRO A 85 -11.18 -8.82 9.81
C PRO A 85 -12.53 -8.55 9.13
N GLY A 86 -12.70 -9.05 7.90
CA GLY A 86 -13.94 -8.90 7.15
C GLY A 86 -14.00 -9.80 5.90
N ARG A 87 -15.05 -9.66 5.08
CA ARG A 87 -15.23 -10.52 3.89
C ARG A 87 -14.07 -10.37 2.90
N HIS A 88 -13.59 -9.14 2.68
CA HIS A 88 -12.51 -8.85 1.74
C HIS A 88 -11.17 -9.41 2.21
N THR A 89 -10.89 -9.30 3.52
CA THR A 89 -9.67 -9.91 4.08
C THR A 89 -9.69 -11.42 4.01
N LYS A 90 -10.87 -12.07 4.11
CA LYS A 90 -11.00 -13.53 3.90
C LYS A 90 -10.64 -13.92 2.46
N LEU A 91 -11.10 -13.17 1.46
CA LEU A 91 -10.77 -13.44 0.04
C LEU A 91 -9.27 -13.31 -0.22
N MET A 92 -8.64 -12.25 0.29
CA MET A 92 -7.19 -12.04 0.17
C MET A 92 -6.39 -13.13 0.91
N ALA A 93 -6.82 -13.50 2.11
CA ALA A 93 -6.23 -14.61 2.89
C ALA A 93 -6.28 -15.94 2.12
N GLU A 94 -7.41 -16.22 1.49
CA GLU A 94 -7.57 -17.41 0.64
C GLU A 94 -6.70 -17.37 -0.61
N ALA A 95 -6.53 -16.19 -1.22
CA ALA A 95 -5.62 -16.01 -2.36
C ALA A 95 -4.17 -16.27 -1.95
N ALA A 96 -3.72 -15.70 -0.82
CA ALA A 96 -2.40 -15.95 -0.26
C ALA A 96 -2.16 -17.44 0.00
N LYS A 97 -3.15 -18.13 0.59
CA LYS A 97 -3.10 -19.56 0.86
C LYS A 97 -3.01 -20.39 -0.42
N LYS A 98 -3.84 -20.11 -1.41
CA LYS A 98 -3.85 -20.83 -2.69
C LYS A 98 -2.55 -20.66 -3.47
N ALA A 99 -1.97 -19.45 -3.40
CA ALA A 99 -0.70 -19.14 -4.05
C ALA A 99 0.53 -19.62 -3.25
N GLY A 100 0.37 -19.91 -1.95
CA GLY A 100 1.46 -20.32 -1.07
C GLY A 100 2.43 -19.18 -0.71
N VAL A 101 1.97 -17.92 -0.75
CA VAL A 101 2.80 -16.73 -0.62
C VAL A 101 2.50 -15.94 0.66
N TYR A 102 3.50 -15.22 1.18
CA TYR A 102 3.23 -14.07 2.03
C TYR A 102 2.65 -12.96 1.18
N LEU A 103 1.51 -12.39 1.59
CA LEU A 103 0.85 -11.32 0.85
C LEU A 103 0.74 -10.09 1.74
N VAL A 104 1.15 -8.92 1.20
CA VAL A 104 1.03 -7.65 1.91
C VAL A 104 0.30 -6.65 1.02
N VAL A 105 -0.78 -6.06 1.55
CA VAL A 105 -1.68 -5.19 0.79
C VAL A 105 -1.96 -3.90 1.54
N GLY A 106 -1.80 -2.76 0.86
CA GLY A 106 -2.29 -1.47 1.34
C GLY A 106 -3.79 -1.36 1.16
N VAL A 107 -4.50 -1.00 2.22
CA VAL A 107 -5.96 -0.92 2.23
C VAL A 107 -6.45 0.33 2.94
N ILE A 108 -7.67 0.76 2.65
CA ILE A 108 -8.41 1.68 3.50
C ILE A 108 -9.24 0.86 4.47
N GLU A 109 -8.85 0.93 5.73
CA GLU A 109 -9.51 0.23 6.83
C GLU A 109 -10.60 1.11 7.43
N ARG A 110 -11.79 0.55 7.63
CA ARG A 110 -12.84 1.13 8.46
C ARG A 110 -12.65 0.70 9.89
N ASP A 111 -12.60 1.64 10.82
CA ASP A 111 -12.54 1.28 12.23
C ASP A 111 -13.84 0.62 12.67
N SER A 112 -13.74 -0.56 13.25
CA SER A 112 -14.89 -1.32 13.76
C SER A 112 -14.92 -1.41 15.29
N THR A 113 -13.94 -0.80 15.96
CA THR A 113 -13.77 -0.96 17.42
C THR A 113 -14.21 0.27 18.18
N TYR A 114 -13.77 1.45 17.76
CA TYR A 114 -13.98 2.68 18.54
C TYR A 114 -14.79 3.73 17.80
N SER A 115 -14.67 3.82 16.48
CA SER A 115 -15.31 4.87 15.69
C SER A 115 -15.64 4.39 14.29
N SER A 116 -16.88 4.03 14.04
CA SER A 116 -17.33 3.55 12.71
C SER A 116 -17.17 4.59 11.59
N GLY A 117 -17.00 5.86 11.93
CA GLY A 117 -16.75 6.94 10.96
C GLY A 117 -15.29 7.15 10.60
N THR A 118 -14.35 6.53 11.33
CA THR A 118 -12.91 6.73 11.09
C THR A 118 -12.37 5.74 10.08
N LEU A 119 -11.62 6.25 9.10
CA LEU A 119 -10.85 5.47 8.13
C LEU A 119 -9.36 5.54 8.45
N PHE A 120 -8.64 4.45 8.19
CA PHE A 120 -7.19 4.39 8.32
C PHE A 120 -6.55 3.90 7.03
N CYS A 121 -5.45 4.51 6.63
CA CYS A 121 -4.53 3.92 5.65
C CYS A 121 -3.73 2.82 6.35
N THR A 122 -3.90 1.58 5.91
CA THR A 122 -3.42 0.39 6.63
C THR A 122 -2.69 -0.56 5.70
N LEU A 123 -1.60 -1.13 6.17
CA LEU A 123 -0.90 -2.25 5.55
C LEU A 123 -1.27 -3.52 6.29
N ILE A 124 -1.77 -4.53 5.58
CA ILE A 124 -2.19 -5.80 6.17
C ILE A 124 -1.32 -6.94 5.66
N TYR A 125 -0.93 -7.86 6.56
CA TYR A 125 -0.02 -8.97 6.30
C TYR A 125 -0.76 -10.30 6.39
N PHE A 126 -0.62 -11.14 5.38
CA PHE A 126 -1.17 -12.50 5.32
C PHE A 126 -0.07 -13.54 5.20
N SER A 127 -0.25 -14.69 5.88
CA SER A 127 0.62 -15.85 5.77
C SER A 127 0.29 -16.73 4.55
N PRO A 128 1.21 -17.60 4.12
CA PRO A 128 0.94 -18.64 3.13
C PRO A 128 -0.15 -19.65 3.56
N ASN A 129 -0.53 -19.64 4.84
CA ASN A 129 -1.61 -20.48 5.37
C ASN A 129 -2.96 -19.75 5.40
N GLY A 130 -3.04 -18.51 4.92
CA GLY A 130 -4.26 -17.71 4.89
C GLY A 130 -4.63 -17.09 6.24
N GLN A 131 -3.66 -16.84 7.10
CA GLN A 131 -3.87 -16.14 8.37
C GLN A 131 -3.48 -14.68 8.25
N ILE A 132 -4.24 -13.79 8.90
CA ILE A 132 -3.80 -12.41 9.12
C ILE A 132 -2.71 -12.44 10.20
N LEU A 133 -1.49 -12.04 9.84
CA LEU A 133 -0.33 -11.99 10.73
C LEU A 133 -0.25 -10.70 11.53
N GLY A 134 -0.87 -9.63 11.00
CA GLY A 134 -0.92 -8.33 11.63
C GLY A 134 -1.30 -7.25 10.64
N LYS A 135 -1.33 -6.02 11.13
CA LYS A 135 -1.58 -4.83 10.32
C LYS A 135 -0.77 -3.66 10.87
N HIS A 136 -0.47 -2.69 10.01
CA HIS A 136 0.13 -1.42 10.40
C HIS A 136 -0.76 -0.28 9.89
N ARG A 137 -1.28 0.55 10.80
CA ARG A 137 -1.99 1.79 10.49
C ARG A 137 -0.97 2.92 10.32
N LYS A 138 -1.04 3.67 9.23
CA LYS A 138 -0.17 4.82 8.94
C LYS A 138 -0.14 5.76 10.14
N LEU A 139 1.05 6.02 10.69
CA LEU A 139 1.24 6.83 11.91
C LEU A 139 0.74 8.25 11.71
N LYS A 140 1.13 8.86 10.58
CA LYS A 140 0.77 10.23 10.22
C LYS A 140 0.36 10.29 8.76
N PRO A 141 -0.94 10.42 8.47
CA PRO A 141 -1.39 10.77 7.13
C PRO A 141 -0.74 12.07 6.68
N THR A 142 -0.44 12.17 5.37
CA THR A 142 0.34 13.28 4.81
C THR A 142 -0.55 14.42 4.39
N ALA A 143 -0.29 15.65 4.84
CA ALA A 143 -0.97 16.87 4.42
C ALA A 143 -2.51 16.71 4.44
N ALA A 144 -3.18 16.83 3.28
CA ALA A 144 -4.64 16.73 3.14
C ALA A 144 -5.20 15.35 3.51
N GLU A 145 -4.40 14.28 3.48
CA GLU A 145 -4.84 12.96 3.95
C GLU A 145 -5.36 13.00 5.39
N ARG A 146 -4.88 13.93 6.22
CA ARG A 146 -5.32 14.13 7.62
C ARG A 146 -6.78 14.56 7.75
N LEU A 147 -7.39 15.04 6.67
CA LEU A 147 -8.80 15.40 6.64
C LEU A 147 -9.70 14.18 6.46
N ILE A 148 -9.13 13.06 5.98
CA ILE A 148 -9.87 11.86 5.57
C ILE A 148 -9.46 10.60 6.33
N TRP A 149 -8.21 10.51 6.82
CA TRP A 149 -7.71 9.35 7.54
C TRP A 149 -7.28 9.70 8.97
N GLY A 150 -7.59 8.80 9.88
CA GLY A 150 -7.10 8.84 11.25
C GLY A 150 -5.61 8.52 11.34
N GLU A 151 -5.00 8.96 12.42
CA GLU A 151 -3.60 8.69 12.75
C GLU A 151 -3.48 7.32 13.43
N GLY A 152 -2.51 6.54 13.00
CA GLY A 152 -2.08 5.34 13.72
C GLY A 152 -1.16 5.69 14.89
N ASP A 153 -0.78 4.67 15.64
CA ASP A 153 0.19 4.78 16.72
C ASP A 153 1.25 3.67 16.64
N GLY A 154 2.23 3.71 17.55
CA GLY A 154 3.31 2.74 17.56
C GLY A 154 2.89 1.30 17.88
N SER A 155 1.66 1.06 18.35
CA SER A 155 1.16 -0.28 18.70
C SER A 155 1.03 -1.20 17.49
N THR A 156 0.90 -0.63 16.29
CA THR A 156 0.74 -1.37 15.03
C THR A 156 2.01 -1.36 14.15
N LEU A 157 3.19 -1.07 14.69
CA LEU A 157 4.47 -1.24 13.98
C LEU A 157 4.77 -2.74 13.82
N THR A 158 4.02 -3.38 12.94
CA THR A 158 4.04 -4.83 12.71
C THR A 158 5.27 -5.27 11.95
N THR A 159 5.90 -6.33 12.44
CA THR A 159 6.90 -7.13 11.72
C THR A 159 6.49 -8.59 11.71
N VAL A 160 6.87 -9.31 10.68
CA VAL A 160 6.51 -10.72 10.46
C VAL A 160 7.78 -11.54 10.25
N ASP A 161 7.98 -12.55 11.08
CA ASP A 161 9.05 -13.51 10.90
C ASP A 161 8.69 -14.48 9.77
N THR A 162 9.57 -14.57 8.78
CA THR A 162 9.43 -15.47 7.64
C THR A 162 10.63 -16.42 7.56
N PRO A 163 10.53 -17.51 6.78
CA PRO A 163 11.69 -18.38 6.56
C PRO A 163 12.90 -17.68 5.94
N PHE A 164 12.73 -16.52 5.30
CA PHE A 164 13.76 -15.76 4.60
C PHE A 164 14.15 -14.46 5.31
N GLY A 165 13.64 -14.21 6.51
CA GLY A 165 13.99 -13.07 7.35
C GLY A 165 12.76 -12.32 7.87
N CYS A 166 13.00 -11.33 8.70
CA CYS A 166 11.96 -10.46 9.24
C CYS A 166 11.49 -9.48 8.16
N VAL A 167 10.18 -9.42 7.91
CA VAL A 167 9.51 -8.54 6.95
C VAL A 167 8.71 -7.50 7.70
N GLY A 168 8.83 -6.25 7.33
CA GLY A 168 8.04 -5.14 7.87
C GLY A 168 8.32 -3.86 7.11
N GLY A 169 7.60 -2.80 7.40
CA GLY A 169 7.84 -1.54 6.68
C GLY A 169 6.91 -0.43 7.12
N LEU A 170 7.05 0.71 6.46
CA LEU A 170 6.32 1.94 6.71
C LEU A 170 5.67 2.45 5.42
N ILE A 171 4.51 3.10 5.58
CA ILE A 171 3.70 3.56 4.46
C ILE A 171 4.14 4.98 4.03
N CYS A 172 4.60 5.12 2.78
CA CYS A 172 4.82 6.41 2.11
C CYS A 172 5.72 7.36 2.94
N TRP A 173 5.26 8.55 3.26
CA TRP A 173 6.05 9.58 3.94
C TRP A 173 6.28 9.31 5.44
N GLU A 174 5.73 8.25 6.02
CA GLU A 174 6.24 7.75 7.31
C GLU A 174 7.75 7.47 7.22
N ASN A 175 8.23 7.14 6.03
CA ASN A 175 9.65 6.94 5.75
C ASN A 175 10.51 8.22 5.91
N TYR A 176 9.89 9.38 6.08
CA TYR A 176 10.55 10.61 6.49
C TYR A 176 10.51 10.85 8.01
N MET A 177 10.03 9.86 8.78
CA MET A 177 10.08 9.86 10.24
C MET A 177 11.28 8.99 10.70
N PRO A 178 12.45 9.56 11.02
CA PRO A 178 13.67 8.77 11.30
C PRO A 178 13.50 7.78 12.45
N LEU A 179 12.77 8.17 13.51
CA LEU A 179 12.53 7.28 14.66
C LEU A 179 11.61 6.10 14.31
N ALA A 180 10.68 6.27 13.36
CA ALA A 180 9.85 5.16 12.89
C ALA A 180 10.69 4.14 12.10
N ARG A 181 11.59 4.60 11.20
CA ARG A 181 12.55 3.70 10.52
C ARG A 181 13.43 2.98 11.53
N MET A 182 13.97 3.73 12.51
CA MET A 182 14.83 3.15 13.56
C MET A 182 14.11 2.06 14.36
N ALA A 183 12.81 2.24 14.64
CA ALA A 183 11.99 1.22 15.29
C ALA A 183 11.89 -0.06 14.44
N MET A 184 11.77 0.06 13.12
CA MET A 184 11.76 -1.09 12.21
C MET A 184 13.13 -1.77 12.15
N TYR A 185 14.22 -1.01 12.07
CA TYR A 185 15.59 -1.57 12.11
C TYR A 185 15.88 -2.29 13.42
N GLY A 186 15.45 -1.69 14.56
CA GLY A 186 15.59 -2.31 15.88
C GLY A 186 14.81 -3.61 16.04
N LYS A 187 13.79 -3.84 15.21
CA LYS A 187 13.06 -5.13 15.12
C LYS A 187 13.73 -6.15 14.18
N GLY A 188 14.86 -5.80 13.56
CA GLY A 188 15.63 -6.67 12.71
C GLY A 188 15.04 -6.91 11.31
N VAL A 189 14.32 -5.92 10.76
CA VAL A 189 13.72 -6.03 9.43
C VAL A 189 14.82 -6.26 8.38
N ALA A 190 14.75 -7.39 7.70
CA ALA A 190 15.63 -7.77 6.60
C ALA A 190 15.08 -7.41 5.22
N ILE A 191 13.73 -7.44 5.10
CA ILE A 191 13.01 -7.01 3.90
C ILE A 191 12.06 -5.88 4.31
N TYR A 192 12.40 -4.67 3.90
CA TYR A 192 11.69 -3.45 4.24
C TYR A 192 10.68 -3.09 3.16
N LEU A 193 9.41 -2.97 3.52
CA LEU A 193 8.32 -2.63 2.63
C LEU A 193 8.05 -1.13 2.67
N ALA A 194 8.04 -0.49 1.51
CA ALA A 194 7.78 0.94 1.35
C ALA A 194 6.68 1.20 0.31
N PRO A 195 5.43 0.74 0.56
CA PRO A 195 4.31 1.08 -0.31
C PRO A 195 4.04 2.58 -0.22
N THR A 196 3.70 3.20 -1.36
CA THR A 196 3.61 4.66 -1.47
C THR A 196 2.63 5.08 -2.55
N ALA A 197 2.22 6.35 -2.48
CA ALA A 197 1.60 7.12 -3.54
C ALA A 197 2.54 8.21 -4.11
N ASP A 198 3.77 8.34 -3.61
CA ASP A 198 4.75 9.32 -4.11
C ASP A 198 5.45 8.80 -5.38
N ALA A 199 5.09 9.37 -6.54
CA ALA A 199 5.63 8.99 -7.85
C ALA A 199 6.79 9.88 -8.34
N ARG A 200 7.33 10.75 -7.48
CA ARG A 200 8.41 11.67 -7.84
C ARG A 200 9.76 10.95 -7.84
N ASP A 201 10.65 11.36 -8.73
CA ASP A 201 11.99 10.74 -8.90
C ASP A 201 12.81 10.75 -7.59
N ARG A 202 12.62 11.79 -6.75
CA ARG A 202 13.28 11.87 -5.42
C ARG A 202 12.93 10.72 -4.48
N TRP A 203 11.79 10.04 -4.70
CA TRP A 203 11.42 8.86 -3.91
C TRP A 203 12.40 7.70 -4.09
N GLN A 204 13.02 7.57 -5.26
CA GLN A 204 14.06 6.56 -5.50
C GLN A 204 15.29 6.79 -4.60
N SER A 205 15.65 8.05 -4.34
CA SER A 205 16.73 8.38 -3.39
C SER A 205 16.37 7.96 -1.96
N THR A 206 15.08 8.07 -1.58
CA THR A 206 14.59 7.62 -0.27
C THR A 206 14.69 6.11 -0.13
N LEU A 207 14.24 5.35 -1.12
CA LEU A 207 14.32 3.88 -1.11
C LEU A 207 15.77 3.40 -0.99
N ARG A 208 16.67 3.98 -1.79
CA ARG A 208 18.10 3.68 -1.74
C ARG A 208 18.72 4.03 -0.38
N HIS A 209 18.35 5.18 0.18
CA HIS A 209 18.81 5.59 1.50
C HIS A 209 18.39 4.60 2.59
N ILE A 210 17.13 4.16 2.58
CA ILE A 210 16.60 3.18 3.55
C ILE A 210 17.41 1.86 3.45
N ALA A 211 17.68 1.40 2.23
CA ALA A 211 18.46 0.19 2.00
C ALA A 211 19.88 0.29 2.59
N LEU A 212 20.56 1.40 2.35
CA LEU A 212 21.91 1.68 2.87
C LEU A 212 21.93 1.87 4.39
N GLU A 213 20.97 2.64 4.94
CA GLU A 213 20.88 2.94 6.37
C GLU A 213 20.53 1.68 7.17
N GLY A 214 19.52 0.94 6.73
CA GLY A 214 18.98 -0.23 7.42
C GLY A 214 19.72 -1.54 7.10
N ARG A 215 20.61 -1.54 6.10
CA ARG A 215 21.25 -2.76 5.57
C ARG A 215 20.24 -3.87 5.28
N CYS A 216 19.16 -3.51 4.62
CA CYS A 216 18.04 -4.39 4.30
C CYS A 216 17.65 -4.26 2.82
N PHE A 217 16.97 -5.27 2.27
CA PHE A 217 16.30 -5.13 1.00
C PHE A 217 15.14 -4.16 1.14
N VAL A 218 14.87 -3.33 0.11
CA VAL A 218 13.75 -2.38 0.12
C VAL A 218 12.85 -2.61 -1.08
N LEU A 219 11.57 -2.86 -0.82
CA LEU A 219 10.52 -3.04 -1.81
C LEU A 219 9.67 -1.77 -1.86
N GLY A 220 9.93 -0.87 -2.81
CA GLY A 220 9.11 0.27 -3.11
C GLY A 220 7.96 -0.12 -4.03
N CYS A 221 6.72 0.08 -3.60
CA CYS A 221 5.53 -0.31 -4.36
C CYS A 221 4.61 0.88 -4.56
N ASN A 222 4.31 1.23 -5.80
CA ASN A 222 3.47 2.36 -6.16
C ASN A 222 2.31 1.95 -7.09
N GLN A 223 1.34 2.83 -7.24
CA GLN A 223 0.23 2.69 -8.19
C GLN A 223 0.60 3.31 -9.54
N TYR A 224 -0.10 2.91 -10.60
CA TYR A 224 -0.21 3.65 -11.84
C TYR A 224 -1.67 4.06 -12.03
N VAL A 225 -1.96 5.37 -12.03
CA VAL A 225 -3.34 5.88 -12.05
C VAL A 225 -3.45 7.07 -12.99
N THR A 226 -4.50 7.06 -13.83
CA THR A 226 -4.88 8.14 -14.74
C THR A 226 -6.30 8.64 -14.43
N LYS A 227 -6.66 9.84 -14.88
CA LYS A 227 -7.97 10.45 -14.61
C LYS A 227 -9.13 9.60 -15.12
N ASP A 228 -8.99 8.98 -16.28
CA ASP A 228 -10.01 8.17 -16.92
C ASP A 228 -10.36 6.87 -16.16
N MET A 229 -9.58 6.54 -15.14
CA MET A 229 -9.86 5.41 -14.24
C MET A 229 -10.93 5.73 -13.18
N TYR A 230 -11.27 7.00 -12.98
CA TYR A 230 -12.38 7.38 -12.12
C TYR A 230 -13.73 7.04 -12.76
N PRO A 231 -14.75 6.67 -11.96
CA PRO A 231 -16.11 6.48 -12.49
C PRO A 231 -16.63 7.76 -13.16
N ARG A 232 -17.20 7.62 -14.37
CA ARG A 232 -17.66 8.75 -15.18
C ARG A 232 -18.92 9.43 -14.64
N ASP A 233 -19.66 8.76 -13.77
CA ASP A 233 -20.87 9.23 -13.10
C ASP A 233 -20.61 9.98 -11.80
N MET A 234 -19.34 10.13 -11.41
CA MET A 234 -18.97 10.92 -10.25
C MET A 234 -18.71 12.37 -10.63
N ASP A 235 -19.34 13.30 -9.89
CA ASP A 235 -19.09 14.74 -10.03
C ASP A 235 -17.79 15.15 -9.33
N ILE A 236 -16.67 14.84 -9.98
CA ILE A 236 -15.31 15.12 -9.50
C ILE A 236 -14.52 16.02 -10.46
N GLU A 237 -15.17 16.53 -11.52
CA GLU A 237 -14.50 17.34 -12.53
C GLU A 237 -13.91 18.62 -11.92
N GLY A 238 -14.60 19.25 -10.98
CA GLY A 238 -14.10 20.41 -10.24
C GLY A 238 -12.85 20.12 -9.44
N ASP A 239 -12.76 18.96 -8.84
CA ASP A 239 -11.58 18.52 -8.05
C ASP A 239 -10.41 18.13 -8.95
N LEU A 240 -10.65 17.44 -10.06
CA LEU A 240 -9.63 16.89 -10.94
C LEU A 240 -9.22 17.83 -12.10
N GLY A 241 -9.98 18.88 -12.37
CA GLY A 241 -9.80 19.71 -13.56
C GLY A 241 -8.39 20.28 -13.73
N SER A 242 -7.76 20.68 -12.62
CA SER A 242 -6.38 21.24 -12.61
C SER A 242 -5.26 20.19 -12.55
N TRP A 243 -5.59 18.90 -12.36
CA TRP A 243 -4.61 17.82 -12.24
C TRP A 243 -4.16 17.33 -13.63
N PRO A 244 -2.93 16.76 -13.74
CA PRO A 244 -2.49 16.14 -14.99
C PRO A 244 -3.28 14.86 -15.29
N GLU A 245 -3.29 14.42 -16.55
CA GLU A 245 -3.95 13.17 -16.97
C GLU A 245 -3.43 11.96 -16.20
N THR A 246 -2.12 11.87 -16.01
CA THR A 246 -1.50 10.85 -15.15
C THR A 246 -1.42 11.38 -13.72
N LEU A 247 -2.25 10.85 -12.84
CA LEU A 247 -2.30 11.20 -11.42
C LEU A 247 -1.15 10.57 -10.63
N CYS A 248 -0.79 9.34 -10.98
CA CYS A 248 0.35 8.62 -10.42
C CYS A 248 1.05 7.81 -11.51
N ARG A 249 2.30 8.13 -11.79
CA ARG A 249 3.08 7.48 -12.85
C ARG A 249 3.78 6.19 -12.43
N GLY A 250 3.63 5.75 -11.18
CA GLY A 250 4.32 4.57 -10.66
C GLY A 250 5.66 4.89 -10.01
N GLY A 251 6.69 4.11 -10.34
CA GLY A 251 8.03 4.22 -9.77
C GLY A 251 8.33 3.12 -8.76
N SER A 252 7.65 1.96 -8.88
CA SER A 252 8.00 0.78 -8.08
C SER A 252 9.40 0.31 -8.39
N ALA A 253 10.16 -0.08 -7.35
CA ALA A 253 11.53 -0.54 -7.48
C ALA A 253 11.93 -1.45 -6.33
N ILE A 254 12.93 -2.29 -6.56
CA ILE A 254 13.51 -3.20 -5.57
C ILE A 254 14.99 -2.85 -5.42
N TYR A 255 15.43 -2.61 -4.19
CA TYR A 255 16.81 -2.28 -3.86
C TYR A 255 17.43 -3.35 -2.96
N ASP A 256 18.70 -3.65 -3.18
CA ASP A 256 19.50 -4.50 -2.30
C ASP A 256 20.07 -3.72 -1.10
N PRO A 257 20.65 -4.40 -0.08
CA PRO A 257 21.24 -3.74 1.09
C PRO A 257 22.47 -2.85 0.80
N ALA A 258 23.05 -2.92 -0.41
CA ALA A 258 24.13 -2.05 -0.87
C ALA A 258 23.59 -0.80 -1.60
N GLY A 259 22.26 -0.69 -1.76
CA GLY A 259 21.58 0.42 -2.44
C GLY A 259 21.55 0.28 -3.96
N GLU A 260 21.90 -0.90 -4.50
CA GLU A 260 21.77 -1.16 -5.93
C GLU A 260 20.32 -1.50 -6.29
N CYS A 261 19.85 -0.95 -7.41
CA CYS A 261 18.51 -1.24 -7.91
C CYS A 261 18.53 -2.60 -8.64
N LEU A 262 17.84 -3.59 -8.05
CA LEU A 262 17.73 -4.93 -8.62
C LEU A 262 16.70 -4.97 -9.75
N GLU A 263 15.56 -4.26 -9.55
CA GLU A 263 14.49 -4.14 -10.53
C GLU A 263 13.81 -2.78 -10.44
N GLY A 264 13.42 -2.24 -11.60
CA GLY A 264 12.77 -0.93 -11.71
C GLY A 264 13.76 0.23 -11.93
N PRO A 265 13.36 1.49 -11.67
CA PRO A 265 11.99 1.90 -11.38
C PRO A 265 11.04 1.73 -12.57
N LEU A 266 9.82 1.25 -12.30
CA LEU A 266 8.77 1.06 -13.31
C LEU A 266 7.90 2.31 -13.39
N TYR A 267 7.92 3.01 -14.53
CA TYR A 267 7.12 4.21 -14.74
C TYR A 267 6.09 4.05 -15.87
N ASP A 268 5.01 4.81 -15.77
CA ASP A 268 4.00 5.07 -16.80
C ASP A 268 3.28 3.81 -17.34
N LYS A 269 3.27 2.74 -16.56
CA LYS A 269 2.57 1.49 -16.89
C LYS A 269 2.32 0.61 -15.66
N THR A 270 1.42 -0.34 -15.79
CA THR A 270 1.25 -1.44 -14.84
C THR A 270 2.27 -2.55 -15.09
N GLY A 271 2.59 -3.32 -14.06
CA GLY A 271 3.49 -4.47 -14.16
C GLY A 271 3.80 -5.11 -12.81
N ILE A 272 4.48 -6.24 -12.87
CA ILE A 272 5.00 -6.94 -11.69
C ILE A 272 6.52 -6.94 -11.82
N LEU A 273 7.21 -6.37 -10.83
CA LEU A 273 8.66 -6.48 -10.69
C LEU A 273 8.97 -7.70 -9.84
N THR A 274 9.98 -8.47 -10.23
CA THR A 274 10.38 -9.69 -9.51
C THR A 274 11.89 -9.74 -9.36
N ALA A 275 12.36 -9.98 -8.17
CA ALA A 275 13.78 -10.15 -7.86
C ALA A 275 13.98 -11.29 -6.85
#